data_e72da7f571ab356d06aa3a9f0179b5be
#
_entry.id   e72da7f571ab356d06aa3a9f0179b5be
#
_cell.length_a   1.000
_cell.length_b   1.000
_cell.length_c   1.000
_cell.angle_alpha   90.00
_cell.angle_beta   90.00
_cell.angle_gamma   90.00
#
_symmetry.space_group_name_H-M   'P 1'
#
loop_
_entity.id
_entity.type
_entity.pdbx_description
1 polymer ?
#
loop_
_entity_poly.entity_id
_entity_poly.type
_entity_poly.pdbx_seq_one_letter_code
_entity_poly.pdbx_strand_id
1 'polypeptide(L)'
;MEQKELIDLLTKDVGCQFYPCESSNIVTYGYKESDLSLWVVFKGNKVYQYNGITKVQFQDFQQADSKGKWVNANLVKPKIRFQAYELV
;
A
#
# COMPACT_ATOMS: atom_id res chain seq x y z
N MET A 1 16.28 5.02 0.64
CA MET A 1 15.41 5.85 1.50
C MET A 1 14.88 4.96 2.62
N GLU A 2 14.99 5.43 3.84
CA GLU A 2 14.52 4.66 4.99
C GLU A 2 13.00 4.64 5.06
N GLN A 3 12.46 3.63 5.75
CA GLN A 3 11.02 3.46 5.93
C GLN A 3 10.35 4.72 6.48
N LYS A 4 10.94 5.33 7.50
CA LYS A 4 10.38 6.53 8.11
C LYS A 4 10.31 7.70 7.14
N GLU A 5 11.35 7.88 6.32
CA GLU A 5 11.40 8.94 5.32
C GLU A 5 10.33 8.72 4.24
N LEU A 6 10.15 7.47 3.83
CA LEU A 6 9.11 7.12 2.86
C LEU A 6 7.72 7.40 3.42
N ILE A 7 7.48 7.03 4.67
CA ILE A 7 6.19 7.28 5.33
C ILE A 7 5.90 8.76 5.38
N ASP A 8 6.87 9.57 5.82
CA ASP A 8 6.70 11.01 5.92
C ASP A 8 6.44 11.65 4.56
N LEU A 9 7.22 11.27 3.57
CA LEU A 9 7.09 11.80 2.21
C LEU A 9 5.73 11.46 1.60
N LEU A 10 5.34 10.18 1.67
CA LEU A 10 4.10 9.72 1.08
C LEU A 10 2.87 10.24 1.83
N THR A 11 2.94 10.33 3.15
CA THR A 11 1.86 10.92 3.94
C THR A 11 1.57 12.34 3.48
N LYS A 12 2.62 13.10 3.20
CA LYS A 12 2.49 14.47 2.74
C LYS A 12 2.01 14.55 1.29
N ASP A 13 2.61 13.75 0.41
CA ASP A 13 2.32 13.82 -1.03
C ASP A 13 0.95 13.25 -1.38
N VAL A 14 0.60 12.12 -0.79
CA VAL A 14 -0.67 11.43 -1.09
C VAL A 14 -1.83 12.04 -0.30
N GLY A 15 -1.54 12.54 0.89
CA GLY A 15 -2.56 13.13 1.74
C GLY A 15 -3.34 12.13 2.57
N CYS A 16 -2.75 10.99 2.89
CA CYS A 16 -3.31 10.01 3.81
C CYS A 16 -2.20 9.44 4.66
N GLN A 17 -2.57 8.83 5.78
CA GLN A 17 -1.60 8.24 6.69
C GLN A 17 -1.02 6.96 6.10
N PHE A 18 0.31 6.84 6.19
CA PHE A 18 1.02 5.61 5.85
C PHE A 18 1.50 4.93 7.12
N TYR A 19 1.51 3.61 7.12
CA TYR A 19 1.81 2.78 8.28
C TYR A 19 3.07 1.96 8.02
N PRO A 20 3.93 1.79 9.04
CA PRO A 20 5.07 0.88 8.90
C PRO A 20 4.58 -0.56 8.74
N CYS A 21 5.33 -1.35 8.00
CA CYS A 21 4.99 -2.73 7.77
C CYS A 21 6.23 -3.60 7.91
N GLU A 22 6.13 -4.65 8.71
CA GLU A 22 7.19 -5.64 8.86
C GLU A 22 6.88 -6.83 7.96
N SER A 23 7.35 -6.75 6.74
CA SER A 23 7.12 -7.78 5.73
C SER A 23 8.40 -7.95 4.91
N SER A 24 8.57 -9.14 4.34
CA SER A 24 9.70 -9.39 3.45
C SER A 24 9.62 -8.59 2.16
N ASN A 25 8.42 -8.19 1.73
CA ASN A 25 8.21 -7.51 0.45
C ASN A 25 7.66 -6.11 0.55
N ILE A 26 6.92 -5.80 1.62
CA ILE A 26 6.22 -4.52 1.76
C ILE A 26 6.92 -3.65 2.80
N VAL A 27 7.24 -2.42 2.42
CA VAL A 27 7.92 -1.46 3.29
C VAL A 27 6.91 -0.65 4.10
N THR A 28 5.87 -0.17 3.44
CA THR A 28 4.83 0.63 4.07
C THR A 28 3.57 0.58 3.21
N TYR A 29 2.45 0.99 3.77
CA TYR A 29 1.19 1.06 3.05
C TYR A 29 0.34 2.20 3.60
N GLY A 30 -0.60 2.67 2.80
CA GLY A 30 -1.56 3.69 3.20
C GLY A 30 -2.88 3.47 2.50
N TYR A 31 -3.95 4.02 3.08
CA TYR A 31 -5.28 3.90 2.51
C TYR A 31 -5.95 5.26 2.49
N LYS A 32 -6.42 5.66 1.32
CA LYS A 32 -7.16 6.91 1.15
C LYS A 32 -8.63 6.57 0.91
N GLU A 33 -9.42 6.67 1.96
CA GLU A 33 -10.81 6.27 1.94
C GLU A 33 -11.64 7.07 0.94
N SER A 34 -11.36 8.36 0.81
CA SER A 34 -12.10 9.22 -0.11
C SER A 34 -12.00 8.76 -1.56
N ASP A 35 -10.88 8.13 -1.92
CA ASP A 35 -10.63 7.64 -3.27
C ASP A 35 -10.78 6.12 -3.39
N LEU A 36 -11.03 5.44 -2.28
CA LEU A 36 -11.00 3.97 -2.21
C LEU A 36 -9.69 3.42 -2.77
N SER A 37 -8.58 4.07 -2.43
CA SER A 37 -7.28 3.66 -2.95
C SER A 37 -6.38 3.12 -1.85
N LEU A 38 -5.78 1.96 -2.13
CA LEU A 38 -4.77 1.35 -1.28
C LEU A 38 -3.41 1.56 -1.93
N TRP A 39 -2.50 2.13 -1.17
CA TRP A 39 -1.16 2.42 -1.61
C TRP A 39 -0.20 1.44 -0.95
N VAL A 40 0.56 0.71 -1.74
CA VAL A 40 1.50 -0.30 -1.23
C VAL A 40 2.88 0.04 -1.76
N VAL A 41 3.84 0.12 -0.84
CA VAL A 41 5.24 0.36 -1.20
C VAL A 41 5.99 -0.94 -1.03
N PHE A 42 6.49 -1.46 -2.14
CA PHE A 42 7.29 -2.68 -2.15
C PHE A 42 8.76 -2.34 -2.00
N LYS A 43 9.56 -3.32 -1.63
CA LYS A 43 11.01 -3.15 -1.56
C LYS A 43 11.55 -2.66 -2.89
N GLY A 44 12.56 -1.81 -2.85
CA GLY A 44 13.06 -1.12 -4.02
C GLY A 44 12.33 0.17 -4.31
N ASN A 45 11.54 0.65 -3.34
CA ASN A 45 10.80 1.93 -3.43
C ASN A 45 9.79 1.96 -4.56
N LYS A 46 9.18 0.83 -4.87
CA LYS A 46 8.13 0.73 -5.89
C LYS A 46 6.78 0.98 -5.21
N VAL A 47 6.12 2.05 -5.60
CA VAL A 47 4.84 2.45 -5.04
C VAL A 47 3.74 2.13 -6.04
N TYR A 48 2.75 1.35 -5.62
CA TYR A 48 1.60 1.02 -6.43
C TYR A 48 0.32 1.48 -5.75
N GLN A 49 -0.55 2.11 -6.53
CA GLN A 49 -1.86 2.54 -6.09
C GLN A 49 -2.91 1.61 -6.69
N TYR A 50 -3.65 0.93 -5.83
CA TYR A 50 -4.77 0.07 -6.23
C TYR A 50 -6.07 0.81 -5.96
N ASN A 51 -6.92 0.91 -6.98
CA ASN A 51 -8.19 1.63 -6.86
C ASN A 51 -9.36 0.65 -6.66
N GLY A 52 -10.43 1.16 -6.08
CA GLY A 52 -11.62 0.34 -5.85
C GLY A 52 -11.50 -0.60 -4.66
N ILE A 53 -10.64 -0.29 -3.71
CA ILE A 53 -10.46 -1.09 -2.51
C ILE A 53 -11.38 -0.54 -1.42
N THR A 54 -12.35 -1.34 -0.98
CA THR A 54 -13.28 -0.91 0.05
C THR A 54 -12.60 -0.87 1.42
N LYS A 55 -13.21 -0.14 2.35
CA LYS A 55 -12.70 -0.07 3.71
C LYS A 55 -12.64 -1.44 4.36
N VAL A 56 -13.62 -2.31 4.09
CA VAL A 56 -13.64 -3.68 4.61
C VAL A 56 -12.45 -4.47 4.08
N GLN A 57 -12.15 -4.34 2.80
CA GLN A 57 -10.98 -4.99 2.21
C GLN A 57 -9.68 -4.49 2.84
N PHE A 58 -9.60 -3.18 3.09
CA PHE A 58 -8.42 -2.61 3.73
C PHE A 58 -8.26 -3.13 5.16
N GLN A 59 -9.35 -3.24 5.91
CA GLN A 59 -9.31 -3.78 7.27
C GLN A 59 -8.85 -5.24 7.26
N ASP A 60 -9.32 -6.02 6.30
CA ASP A 60 -8.89 -7.40 6.13
C ASP A 60 -7.39 -7.48 5.84
N PHE A 61 -6.90 -6.60 5.00
CA PHE A 61 -5.47 -6.47 4.72
C PHE A 61 -4.67 -6.14 5.98
N GLN A 62 -5.15 -5.19 6.78
CA GLN A 62 -4.45 -4.80 8.01
C GLN A 62 -4.37 -5.93 9.02
N GLN A 63 -5.37 -6.80 9.06
CA GLN A 63 -5.44 -7.92 10.00
C GLN A 63 -4.74 -9.18 9.48
N ALA A 64 -4.31 -9.17 8.24
CA ALA A 64 -3.68 -10.34 7.64
C ALA A 64 -2.36 -10.68 8.33
N ASP A 65 -2.13 -11.96 8.58
CA ASP A 65 -0.87 -12.44 9.18
C ASP A 65 0.32 -12.14 8.27
N SER A 66 0.11 -12.26 6.97
CA SER A 66 1.12 -11.91 5.98
C SER A 66 0.50 -10.95 4.97
N LYS A 67 0.91 -9.69 5.04
CA LYS A 67 0.39 -8.67 4.13
C LYS A 67 0.84 -8.90 2.69
N GLY A 68 2.05 -9.43 2.52
CA GLY A 68 2.53 -9.78 1.20
C GLY A 68 1.69 -10.87 0.54
N LYS A 69 1.30 -11.89 1.31
CA LYS A 69 0.43 -12.95 0.79
C LYS A 69 -0.96 -12.44 0.48
N TRP A 70 -1.47 -11.55 1.32
CA TRP A 70 -2.78 -10.94 1.10
C TRP A 70 -2.81 -10.18 -0.22
N VAL A 71 -1.78 -9.35 -0.46
CA VAL A 71 -1.66 -8.59 -1.70
C VAL A 71 -1.61 -9.52 -2.90
N ASN A 72 -0.80 -10.56 -2.82
CA ASN A 72 -0.69 -11.52 -3.92
C ASN A 72 -2.01 -12.20 -4.23
N ALA A 73 -2.71 -12.67 -3.19
CA ALA A 73 -3.97 -13.41 -3.36
C ALA A 73 -5.13 -12.51 -3.79
N ASN A 74 -5.17 -11.27 -3.33
CA ASN A 74 -6.33 -10.40 -3.51
C ASN A 74 -6.15 -9.32 -4.57
N LEU A 75 -4.92 -8.98 -4.91
CA LEU A 75 -4.64 -7.89 -5.86
C LEU A 75 -3.87 -8.37 -7.09
N VAL A 76 -2.85 -9.18 -6.91
CA VAL A 76 -1.98 -9.61 -8.02
C VAL A 76 -2.62 -10.72 -8.83
N LYS A 77 -3.05 -11.81 -8.19
CA LYS A 77 -3.67 -12.93 -8.89
C LYS A 77 -4.95 -12.56 -9.62
N PRO A 78 -5.86 -11.78 -8.98
CA PRO A 78 -7.08 -11.33 -9.67
C PRO A 78 -6.82 -10.23 -10.69
N LYS A 79 -5.58 -9.74 -10.80
CA LYS A 79 -5.20 -8.68 -11.73
C LYS A 79 -5.97 -7.39 -11.51
N ILE A 80 -6.09 -6.98 -10.25
CA ILE A 80 -6.71 -5.71 -9.90
C ILE A 80 -5.86 -4.57 -10.50
N ARG A 81 -6.52 -3.59 -11.09
CA ARG A 81 -5.84 -2.44 -11.69
C ARG A 81 -5.03 -1.68 -10.68
N PHE A 82 -3.83 -1.29 -11.10
CA PHE A 82 -2.98 -0.44 -10.27
C PHE A 82 -2.28 0.61 -11.12
N GLN A 83 -1.82 1.66 -10.47
CA GLN A 83 -0.99 2.67 -11.09
C GLN A 83 0.34 2.73 -10.36
N ALA A 84 1.43 2.74 -11.11
CA ALA A 84 2.74 2.95 -10.54
C ALA A 84 2.88 4.43 -10.20
N TYR A 85 3.32 4.72 -8.98
CA TYR A 85 3.55 6.07 -8.51
C TYR A 85 5.04 6.30 -8.37
N GLU A 86 5.57 7.29 -9.03
CA GLU A 86 6.99 7.57 -8.97
C GLU A 86 7.31 8.56 -7.85
N LEU A 87 8.27 8.15 -7.01
CA LEU A 87 8.83 9.04 -6.01
C LEU A 87 9.86 9.94 -6.70
N VAL A 88 9.65 11.22 -6.59
CA VAL A 88 10.54 12.21 -7.21
C VAL A 88 11.66 12.57 -6.26
#